data_d593415f9b17a48a27652b769e7f651b
#
_entry.id   d593415f9b17a48a27652b769e7f651b
#
_cell.length_a   1.000
_cell.length_b   1.000
_cell.length_c   1.000
_cell.angle_alpha   90.00
_cell.angle_beta   90.00
_cell.angle_gamma   90.00
#
_symmetry.space_group_name_H-M   'P 1'
#
loop_
_entity.id
_entity.type
_entity.pdbx_description
1 polymer ?
#
loop_
_entity_poly.entity_id
_entity_poly.type
_entity_poly.pdbx_seq_one_letter_code
_entity_poly.pdbx_strand_id
1 'polypeptide(L)'
;MRMACEVAVARCADYGEDEVRRALLEALSPIGGLDWVKPGMRVAIKANLVSAMKPEAAATTHPSLVLALGRELMARGARVVVGDSPGGLYGAASLGRIYAATGMKVLEREGIELNQDFSEQEVEYPQGAVCRRFRATGYLLKADAVISFCKLKSHGMMG
;
A
#
# COMPACT_ATOMS: atom_id res chain seq x y z
N MET A 1 25.51 -11.66 11.23
CA MET A 1 24.67 -11.00 12.25
C MET A 1 23.22 -11.24 11.87
N ARG A 2 22.45 -12.04 12.63
CA ARG A 2 21.00 -12.16 12.41
C ARG A 2 20.40 -10.80 12.78
N MET A 3 19.85 -10.08 11.80
CA MET A 3 19.01 -8.94 12.11
C MET A 3 17.77 -9.48 12.81
N ALA A 4 17.53 -9.03 14.04
CA ALA A 4 16.27 -9.30 14.71
C ALA A 4 15.17 -8.65 13.89
N CYS A 5 14.20 -9.44 13.41
CA CYS A 5 13.04 -8.91 12.74
C CYS A 5 12.06 -8.46 13.84
N GLU A 6 11.86 -7.17 13.97
CA GLU A 6 10.87 -6.63 14.90
C GLU A 6 9.48 -6.73 14.26
N VAL A 7 8.51 -7.23 15.03
CA VAL A 7 7.11 -7.30 14.65
C VAL A 7 6.30 -6.56 15.70
N ALA A 8 5.52 -5.59 15.25
CA ALA A 8 4.59 -4.84 16.10
C ALA A 8 3.15 -5.24 15.78
N VAL A 9 2.34 -5.38 16.82
CA VAL A 9 0.91 -5.68 16.71
C VAL A 9 0.15 -4.70 17.58
N ALA A 10 -0.80 -3.98 16.99
CA ALA A 10 -1.70 -3.08 17.71
C ALA A 10 -3.15 -3.51 17.53
N ARG A 11 -3.94 -3.37 18.59
CA ARG A 11 -5.38 -3.60 18.54
C ARG A 11 -6.06 -2.44 17.81
N CYS A 12 -6.97 -2.76 16.89
CA CYS A 12 -7.85 -1.80 16.22
C CYS A 12 -9.27 -2.34 16.32
N ALA A 13 -10.14 -1.66 17.07
CA ALA A 13 -11.46 -2.17 17.41
C ALA A 13 -12.47 -2.00 16.26
N ASP A 14 -12.30 -0.96 15.47
CA ASP A 14 -13.16 -0.64 14.34
C ASP A 14 -12.39 0.15 13.26
N TYR A 15 -13.10 0.62 12.23
CA TYR A 15 -12.52 1.41 11.14
C TYR A 15 -12.83 2.92 11.27
N GLY A 16 -13.16 3.38 12.47
CA GLY A 16 -13.28 4.81 12.79
C GLY A 16 -11.93 5.52 12.63
N GLU A 17 -11.96 6.78 12.22
CA GLU A 17 -10.76 7.54 11.84
C GLU A 17 -9.74 7.62 12.99
N ASP A 18 -10.18 7.98 14.18
CA ASP A 18 -9.30 8.14 15.36
C ASP A 18 -8.72 6.80 15.81
N GLU A 19 -9.53 5.75 15.82
CA GLU A 19 -9.12 4.41 16.23
C GLU A 19 -8.11 3.82 15.25
N VAL A 20 -8.35 3.95 13.96
CA VAL A 20 -7.43 3.50 12.91
C VAL A 20 -6.11 4.25 12.99
N ARG A 21 -6.15 5.58 13.15
CA ARG A 21 -4.96 6.41 13.29
C ARG A 21 -4.15 6.03 14.53
N ARG A 22 -4.81 5.88 15.67
CA ARG A 22 -4.19 5.45 16.94
C ARG A 22 -3.47 4.11 16.78
N ALA A 23 -4.18 3.10 16.28
CA ALA A 23 -3.65 1.75 16.11
C ALA A 23 -2.48 1.72 15.10
N LEU A 24 -2.57 2.50 14.01
CA LEU A 24 -1.49 2.62 13.03
C LEU A 24 -0.22 3.19 13.68
N LEU A 25 -0.33 4.29 14.40
CA LEU A 25 0.82 4.93 15.05
C LEU A 25 1.42 4.05 16.16
N GLU A 26 0.58 3.38 16.93
CA GLU A 26 1.00 2.39 17.94
C GLU A 26 1.79 1.24 17.30
N ALA A 27 1.33 0.68 16.16
CA ALA A 27 2.03 -0.39 15.46
C ALA A 27 3.35 0.09 14.83
N LEU A 28 3.41 1.33 14.35
CA LEU A 28 4.61 1.87 13.70
C LEU A 28 5.70 2.26 14.70
N SER A 29 5.33 2.74 15.89
CA SER A 29 6.27 3.30 16.87
C SER A 29 7.43 2.37 17.23
N PRO A 30 7.23 1.07 17.55
CA PRO A 30 8.33 0.18 17.92
C PRO A 30 9.32 -0.13 16.79
N ILE A 31 8.89 0.06 15.54
CA ILE A 31 9.71 -0.23 14.35
C ILE A 31 10.31 1.04 13.70
N GLY A 32 10.38 2.15 14.47
CA GLY A 32 10.97 3.42 14.02
C GLY A 32 10.02 4.39 13.34
N GLY A 33 8.73 4.10 13.32
CA GLY A 33 7.71 5.03 12.84
C GLY A 33 7.86 5.44 11.36
N LEU A 34 7.57 6.70 11.11
CA LEU A 34 7.68 7.33 9.79
C LEU A 34 8.76 8.44 9.74
N ASP A 35 9.73 8.43 10.66
CA ASP A 35 10.76 9.49 10.77
C ASP A 35 11.73 9.52 9.58
N TRP A 36 11.77 8.43 8.80
CA TRP A 36 12.52 8.34 7.56
C TRP A 36 11.91 9.15 6.42
N VAL A 37 10.64 9.55 6.53
CA VAL A 37 9.94 10.31 5.51
C VAL A 37 10.45 11.76 5.49
N LYS A 38 10.84 12.24 4.31
CA LYS A 38 11.31 13.61 4.11
C LYS A 38 10.37 14.38 3.19
N PRO A 39 10.28 15.71 3.35
CA PRO A 39 9.50 16.56 2.45
C PRO A 39 9.91 16.36 0.98
N GLY A 40 8.92 16.28 0.11
CA GLY A 40 9.11 16.08 -1.32
C GLY A 40 9.25 14.64 -1.78
N MET A 41 9.48 13.68 -0.87
CA MET A 41 9.52 12.26 -1.24
C MET A 41 8.21 11.82 -1.90
N ARG A 42 8.32 10.98 -2.93
CA ARG A 42 7.21 10.22 -3.51
C ARG A 42 7.14 8.86 -2.85
N VAL A 43 6.12 8.62 -2.04
CA VAL A 43 5.91 7.34 -1.35
C VAL A 43 4.78 6.58 -2.02
N ALA A 44 5.06 5.36 -2.46
CA ALA A 44 4.05 4.47 -3.01
C ALA A 44 3.51 3.55 -1.91
N ILE A 45 2.19 3.54 -1.71
CA ILE A 45 1.50 2.55 -0.89
C ILE A 45 0.99 1.44 -1.82
N LYS A 46 1.61 0.27 -1.75
CA LYS A 46 1.10 -0.91 -2.43
C LYS A 46 0.05 -1.59 -1.55
N ALA A 47 -1.21 -1.34 -1.85
CA ALA A 47 -2.34 -2.00 -1.21
C ALA A 47 -2.54 -3.43 -1.73
N ASN A 48 -3.47 -4.18 -1.14
CA ASN A 48 -3.97 -5.44 -1.65
C ASN A 48 -5.45 -5.27 -2.01
N LEU A 49 -5.75 -5.13 -3.30
CA LEU A 49 -7.10 -4.82 -3.78
C LEU A 49 -7.81 -6.01 -4.44
N VAL A 50 -7.09 -7.06 -4.79
CA VAL A 50 -7.58 -8.35 -5.34
C VAL A 50 -8.47 -8.20 -6.57
N SER A 51 -9.68 -7.66 -6.38
CA SER A 51 -10.70 -7.45 -7.41
C SER A 51 -11.71 -6.40 -6.95
N ALA A 52 -12.76 -6.14 -7.73
CA ALA A 52 -13.82 -5.18 -7.41
C ALA A 52 -14.73 -5.72 -6.28
N MET A 53 -14.24 -5.70 -5.05
CA MET A 53 -14.91 -6.18 -3.84
C MET A 53 -15.14 -5.04 -2.86
N LYS A 54 -16.27 -5.08 -2.15
CA LYS A 54 -16.56 -4.09 -1.12
C LYS A 54 -15.68 -4.32 0.12
N PRO A 55 -15.37 -3.28 0.93
CA PRO A 55 -14.57 -3.39 2.15
C PRO A 55 -15.11 -4.43 3.15
N GLU A 56 -16.42 -4.60 3.23
CA GLU A 56 -17.09 -5.54 4.13
C GLU A 56 -16.76 -7.00 3.82
N ALA A 57 -16.31 -7.31 2.61
CA ALA A 57 -15.83 -8.64 2.26
C ALA A 57 -14.50 -9.01 2.95
N ALA A 58 -13.87 -8.04 3.62
CA ALA A 58 -12.60 -8.18 4.37
C ALA A 58 -11.43 -8.80 3.58
N ALA A 59 -11.52 -8.81 2.24
CA ALA A 59 -10.51 -9.40 1.35
C ALA A 59 -9.47 -8.39 0.86
N THR A 60 -9.75 -7.08 1.00
CA THR A 60 -8.90 -5.98 0.52
C THR A 60 -8.36 -5.16 1.69
N THR A 61 -7.26 -4.44 1.46
CA THR A 61 -6.83 -3.41 2.41
C THR A 61 -7.95 -2.39 2.58
N HIS A 62 -8.33 -2.09 3.82
CA HIS A 62 -9.45 -1.19 4.08
C HIS A 62 -9.08 0.27 3.77
N PRO A 63 -9.96 1.05 3.10
CA PRO A 63 -9.64 2.42 2.70
C PRO A 63 -9.32 3.35 3.88
N SER A 64 -9.94 3.18 5.04
CA SER A 64 -9.62 3.99 6.24
C SER A 64 -8.17 3.82 6.69
N LEU A 65 -7.61 2.61 6.59
CA LEU A 65 -6.20 2.34 6.92
C LEU A 65 -5.26 3.06 5.95
N VAL A 66 -5.57 2.98 4.64
CA VAL A 66 -4.78 3.63 3.60
C VAL A 66 -4.86 5.15 3.73
N LEU A 67 -6.04 5.67 4.06
CA LEU A 67 -6.27 7.10 4.30
C LEU A 67 -5.45 7.60 5.50
N ALA A 68 -5.50 6.89 6.64
CA ALA A 68 -4.74 7.25 7.82
C ALA A 68 -3.24 7.28 7.55
N LEU A 69 -2.70 6.23 6.90
CA LEU A 69 -1.29 6.20 6.51
C LEU A 69 -0.93 7.31 5.54
N GLY A 70 -1.76 7.54 4.52
CA GLY A 70 -1.54 8.60 3.53
C GLY A 70 -1.49 9.99 4.17
N ARG A 71 -2.41 10.30 5.08
CA ARG A 71 -2.41 11.57 5.83
C ARG A 71 -1.14 11.74 6.68
N GLU A 72 -0.68 10.69 7.36
CA GLU A 72 0.55 10.73 8.16
C GLU A 72 1.80 10.97 7.29
N LEU A 73 1.84 10.39 6.09
CA LEU A 73 2.91 10.62 5.12
C LEU A 73 2.88 12.07 4.57
N MET A 74 1.69 12.54 4.18
CA MET A 74 1.49 13.90 3.66
C MET A 74 1.78 14.97 4.71
N ALA A 75 1.43 14.75 5.98
CA ALA A 75 1.77 15.63 7.09
C ALA A 75 3.29 15.83 7.26
N ARG A 76 4.10 14.87 6.76
CA ARG A 76 5.57 14.94 6.71
C ARG A 76 6.09 15.52 5.39
N GLY A 77 5.21 16.00 4.53
CA GLY A 77 5.55 16.61 3.25
C GLY A 77 5.77 15.63 2.10
N ALA A 78 5.40 14.36 2.24
CA ALA A 78 5.49 13.41 1.14
C ALA A 78 4.34 13.57 0.14
N ARG A 79 4.59 13.20 -1.12
CA ARG A 79 3.57 12.95 -2.14
C ARG A 79 3.24 11.47 -2.12
N VAL A 80 1.96 11.12 -2.01
CA VAL A 80 1.53 9.74 -1.82
C VAL A 80 0.78 9.24 -3.05
N VAL A 81 1.19 8.08 -3.56
CA VAL A 81 0.48 7.34 -4.60
C VAL A 81 0.07 5.97 -4.08
N VAL A 82 -1.18 5.59 -4.31
CA VAL A 82 -1.72 4.29 -3.90
C VAL A 82 -2.04 3.45 -5.12
N GLY A 83 -1.64 2.20 -5.11
CA GLY A 83 -1.91 1.28 -6.20
C GLY A 83 -1.84 -0.18 -5.80
N ASP A 84 -2.22 -1.02 -6.75
CA ASP A 84 -2.04 -2.47 -6.74
C ASP A 84 -1.93 -2.95 -8.18
N SER A 85 -1.43 -4.16 -8.37
CA SER A 85 -1.51 -4.92 -9.61
C SER A 85 -2.33 -6.19 -9.37
N PRO A 86 -3.67 -6.06 -9.24
CA PRO A 86 -4.54 -7.19 -8.98
C PRO A 86 -4.53 -8.16 -10.16
N GLY A 87 -4.90 -9.42 -9.90
CA GLY A 87 -5.00 -10.44 -10.95
C GLY A 87 -5.95 -10.04 -12.08
N GLY A 88 -5.61 -10.41 -13.32
CA GLY A 88 -6.39 -10.10 -14.52
C GLY A 88 -5.81 -8.94 -15.34
N LEU A 89 -6.68 -8.21 -16.05
CA LEU A 89 -6.24 -7.11 -16.90
C LEU A 89 -5.76 -5.91 -16.06
N TYR A 90 -4.50 -5.56 -16.21
CA TYR A 90 -3.89 -4.40 -15.57
C TYR A 90 -4.04 -3.17 -16.46
N GLY A 91 -4.96 -2.27 -16.11
CA GLY A 91 -5.23 -1.07 -16.89
C GLY A 91 -6.29 -0.16 -16.27
N ALA A 92 -6.48 1.03 -16.85
CA ALA A 92 -7.31 2.09 -16.30
C ALA A 92 -8.76 1.66 -16.01
N ALA A 93 -9.40 0.98 -16.96
CA ALA A 93 -10.79 0.56 -16.81
C ALA A 93 -11.00 -0.48 -15.71
N SER A 94 -10.06 -1.44 -15.59
CA SER A 94 -10.09 -2.47 -14.56
C SER A 94 -9.84 -1.86 -13.20
N LEU A 95 -8.74 -1.12 -13.06
CA LEU A 95 -8.33 -0.55 -11.78
C LEU A 95 -9.31 0.52 -11.29
N GLY A 96 -9.87 1.32 -12.20
CA GLY A 96 -10.91 2.31 -11.88
C GLY A 96 -12.17 1.68 -11.25
N ARG A 97 -12.61 0.51 -11.76
CA ARG A 97 -13.72 -0.25 -11.16
C ARG A 97 -13.35 -0.81 -9.79
N ILE A 98 -12.12 -1.31 -9.64
CA ILE A 98 -11.61 -1.81 -8.36
C ILE A 98 -11.54 -0.69 -7.33
N TYR A 99 -10.98 0.48 -7.66
CA TYR A 99 -10.94 1.63 -6.76
C TYR A 99 -12.34 2.10 -6.32
N ALA A 100 -13.31 2.08 -7.24
CA ALA A 100 -14.69 2.42 -6.90
C ALA A 100 -15.32 1.40 -5.94
N ALA A 101 -15.19 0.11 -6.23
CA ALA A 101 -15.80 -0.95 -5.42
C ALA A 101 -15.15 -1.09 -4.04
N THR A 102 -13.82 -0.92 -3.94
CA THR A 102 -13.07 -1.02 -2.68
C THR A 102 -13.14 0.24 -1.82
N GLY A 103 -13.82 1.30 -2.29
CA GLY A 103 -13.92 2.57 -1.57
C GLY A 103 -12.66 3.44 -1.64
N MET A 104 -11.63 3.06 -2.41
CA MET A 104 -10.36 3.81 -2.48
C MET A 104 -10.51 5.21 -3.09
N LYS A 105 -11.60 5.49 -3.81
CA LYS A 105 -11.84 6.83 -4.38
C LYS A 105 -11.96 7.95 -3.35
N VAL A 106 -12.19 7.64 -2.09
CA VAL A 106 -12.16 8.63 -1.01
C VAL A 106 -10.78 9.30 -0.89
N LEU A 107 -9.71 8.59 -1.24
CA LEU A 107 -8.33 9.07 -1.15
C LEU A 107 -8.05 10.29 -2.05
N GLU A 108 -8.69 10.35 -3.23
CA GLU A 108 -8.51 11.46 -4.16
C GLU A 108 -8.99 12.79 -3.58
N ARG A 109 -10.04 12.77 -2.74
CA ARG A 109 -10.57 13.96 -2.07
C ARG A 109 -9.61 14.54 -1.04
N GLU A 110 -8.70 13.71 -0.56
CA GLU A 110 -7.68 14.06 0.44
C GLU A 110 -6.31 14.39 -0.21
N GLY A 111 -6.27 14.45 -1.54
CA GLY A 111 -5.04 14.73 -2.27
C GLY A 111 -4.07 13.55 -2.39
N ILE A 112 -4.52 12.33 -2.06
CA ILE A 112 -3.75 11.10 -2.24
C ILE A 112 -4.01 10.58 -3.65
N GLU A 113 -2.93 10.40 -4.42
CA GLU A 113 -2.99 9.98 -5.81
C GLU A 113 -3.35 8.48 -5.91
N LEU A 114 -4.36 8.14 -6.72
CA LEU A 114 -4.59 6.76 -7.15
C LEU A 114 -3.79 6.48 -8.41
N ASN A 115 -3.07 5.36 -8.45
CA ASN A 115 -2.19 5.02 -9.55
C ASN A 115 -2.92 4.97 -10.90
N GLN A 116 -2.41 5.72 -11.87
CA GLN A 116 -2.82 5.75 -13.28
C GLN A 116 -1.66 5.38 -14.22
N ASP A 117 -0.50 5.00 -13.68
CA ASP A 117 0.65 4.56 -14.47
C ASP A 117 0.63 3.03 -14.58
N PHE A 118 0.23 2.53 -15.73
CA PHE A 118 0.14 1.11 -16.06
C PHE A 118 1.37 0.60 -16.83
N SER A 119 2.43 1.41 -16.92
CA SER A 119 3.68 0.99 -17.55
C SER A 119 4.35 -0.11 -16.72
N GLU A 120 5.05 -0.98 -17.42
CA GLU A 120 5.86 -2.04 -16.83
C GLU A 120 7.28 -1.93 -17.33
N GLN A 121 8.24 -2.21 -16.47
CA GLN A 121 9.66 -2.25 -16.83
C GLN A 121 10.28 -3.54 -16.34
N GLU A 122 11.20 -4.07 -17.14
CA GLU A 122 12.03 -5.18 -16.71
C GLU A 122 13.11 -4.66 -15.77
N VAL A 123 13.26 -5.32 -14.63
CA VAL A 123 14.25 -5.00 -13.60
C VAL A 123 15.19 -6.19 -13.46
N GLU A 124 16.48 -5.93 -13.54
CA GLU A 124 17.52 -6.92 -13.27
C GLU A 124 18.01 -6.78 -11.82
N TYR A 125 18.13 -7.92 -11.16
CA TYR A 125 18.70 -8.04 -9.83
C TYR A 125 19.67 -9.24 -9.80
N PRO A 126 20.92 -9.05 -10.27
CA PRO A 126 21.90 -10.13 -10.44
C PRO A 126 22.20 -10.90 -9.14
N GLN A 127 22.06 -10.24 -7.97
CA GLN A 127 22.28 -10.85 -6.65
C GLN A 127 21.10 -11.71 -6.16
N GLY A 128 20.00 -11.76 -6.89
CA GLY A 128 18.84 -12.55 -6.52
C GLY A 128 19.16 -14.05 -6.47
N ALA A 129 18.80 -14.69 -5.34
CA ALA A 129 19.07 -16.10 -5.14
C ALA A 129 18.24 -17.01 -6.07
N VAL A 130 17.01 -16.59 -6.39
CA VAL A 130 16.06 -17.36 -7.21
C VAL A 130 15.68 -16.58 -8.46
N CYS A 131 15.16 -15.37 -8.29
CA CYS A 131 14.73 -14.53 -9.40
C CYS A 131 15.74 -13.39 -9.61
N ARG A 132 16.32 -13.32 -10.82
CA ARG A 132 17.32 -12.31 -11.19
C ARG A 132 16.79 -11.29 -12.21
N ARG A 133 15.61 -11.52 -12.74
CA ARG A 133 14.93 -10.65 -13.69
C ARG A 133 13.44 -10.72 -13.43
N PHE A 134 12.77 -9.60 -13.34
CA PHE A 134 11.32 -9.52 -13.10
C PHE A 134 10.75 -8.23 -13.69
N ARG A 135 9.43 -8.21 -13.91
CA ARG A 135 8.72 -7.00 -14.29
C ARG A 135 8.16 -6.29 -13.08
N ALA A 136 8.35 -4.98 -13.03
CA ALA A 136 7.78 -4.12 -12.01
C ALA A 136 6.94 -3.01 -12.64
N THR A 137 5.91 -2.58 -11.91
CA THR A 137 5.02 -1.51 -12.37
C THR A 137 5.69 -0.15 -12.22
N GLY A 138 5.44 0.74 -13.19
CA GLY A 138 6.11 2.03 -13.26
C GLY A 138 5.91 2.91 -12.04
N TYR A 139 4.71 2.90 -11.42
CA TYR A 139 4.45 3.74 -10.24
C TYR A 139 5.31 3.37 -9.02
N LEU A 140 5.66 2.08 -8.86
CA LEU A 140 6.58 1.64 -7.81
C LEU A 140 8.01 2.05 -8.10
N LEU A 141 8.44 1.95 -9.37
CA LEU A 141 9.80 2.30 -9.79
C LEU A 141 10.07 3.81 -9.73
N LYS A 142 9.03 4.63 -9.81
CA LYS A 142 9.11 6.10 -9.70
C LYS A 142 9.01 6.62 -8.27
N ALA A 143 8.83 5.72 -7.28
CA ALA A 143 8.74 6.09 -5.88
C ALA A 143 10.12 6.08 -5.21
N ASP A 144 10.34 7.02 -4.29
CA ASP A 144 11.53 7.06 -3.44
C ASP A 144 11.47 5.98 -2.35
N ALA A 145 10.25 5.59 -1.97
CA ALA A 145 10.01 4.51 -1.02
C ALA A 145 8.68 3.80 -1.32
N VAL A 146 8.61 2.52 -0.97
CA VAL A 146 7.42 1.68 -1.12
C VAL A 146 7.01 1.11 0.23
N ILE A 147 5.75 1.31 0.60
CA ILE A 147 5.13 0.66 1.75
C ILE A 147 4.22 -0.45 1.24
N SER A 148 4.57 -1.72 1.53
CA SER A 148 3.69 -2.85 1.26
C SER A 148 2.60 -2.90 2.33
N PHE A 149 1.41 -2.42 2.00
CA PHE A 149 0.29 -2.30 2.92
C PHE A 149 -0.76 -3.36 2.62
N CYS A 150 -0.38 -4.61 2.87
CA CYS A 150 -1.16 -5.78 2.52
C CYS A 150 -2.35 -6.03 3.47
N LYS A 151 -3.21 -6.96 3.11
CA LYS A 151 -4.28 -7.51 3.97
C LYS A 151 -3.85 -8.87 4.50
N LEU A 152 -3.83 -9.01 5.83
CA LEU A 152 -3.59 -10.32 6.46
C LEU A 152 -4.79 -11.23 6.20
N LYS A 153 -4.60 -12.23 5.34
CA LYS A 153 -5.61 -13.21 4.94
C LYS A 153 -4.96 -14.44 4.33
N SER A 154 -5.68 -15.55 4.25
CA SER A 154 -5.28 -16.71 3.47
C SER A 154 -5.24 -16.40 1.96
N HIS A 155 -4.55 -17.22 1.21
CA HIS A 155 -4.46 -17.11 -0.25
C HIS A 155 -4.70 -18.48 -0.89
N GLY A 156 -5.65 -18.57 -1.84
CA GLY A 156 -6.08 -19.84 -2.40
C GLY A 156 -4.98 -20.67 -3.12
N MET A 157 -3.92 -20.02 -3.60
CA MET A 157 -2.80 -20.69 -4.27
C MET A 157 -1.55 -20.79 -3.39
N MET A 158 -1.43 -19.99 -2.33
CA MET A 158 -0.20 -19.90 -1.53
C MET A 158 -0.36 -20.50 -0.13
N GLY A 159 -1.56 -21.02 0.22
CA GLY A 159 -1.84 -21.62 1.53
C GLY A 159 -2.21 -20.61 2.60
#